data_ef475dca63e3e0d154dcdd43c87ccecd
#
_entry.id   ef475dca63e3e0d154dcdd43c87ccecd
#
_cell.length_a   1.000
_cell.length_b   1.000
_cell.length_c   1.000
_cell.angle_alpha   90.00
_cell.angle_beta   90.00
_cell.angle_gamma   90.00
#
_symmetry.space_group_name_H-M   'P 1'
#
loop_
_entity.id
_entity.type
_entity.pdbx_description
1 polymer ?
#
loop_
_entity_poly.entity_id
_entity_poly.type
_entity_poly.pdbx_seq_one_letter_code
_entity_poly.pdbx_strand_id
1 'polypeptide(L)'
;MVPWLAYTKSKTGDTLCWSTNGGELLYWATSTHEGENGHWFSEEDAQNKPELVANGHRDFYRANYYLPVKEREAALKKQAFENIRANPKDVLKNWLSNWGRLIFGFPRSYQHEELIMLVLVGVNAPILLLILVACGIGLKHWRTFPLEIVLLFGVTFIYLGGTSLLPGLPRYTVVIWPWLGLGVAAVLSCHLRLELK
;
A
#
# COMPACT_ATOMS: atom_id res chain seq x y z
N MET A 1 -21.60 -5.70 14.93
CA MET A 1 -21.53 -5.90 13.45
C MET A 1 -22.88 -5.76 12.75
N VAL A 2 -23.98 -6.37 13.26
CA VAL A 2 -25.30 -6.32 12.60
C VAL A 2 -25.80 -4.90 12.25
N PRO A 3 -25.72 -3.88 13.14
CA PRO A 3 -26.17 -2.53 12.80
C PRO A 3 -25.43 -1.91 11.62
N TRP A 4 -24.11 -2.15 11.53
CA TRP A 4 -23.29 -1.64 10.43
C TRP A 4 -23.64 -2.32 9.10
N LEU A 5 -23.85 -3.64 9.09
CA LEU A 5 -24.27 -4.38 7.90
C LEU A 5 -25.66 -3.92 7.40
N ALA A 6 -26.59 -3.67 8.30
CA ALA A 6 -27.90 -3.13 7.96
C ALA A 6 -27.81 -1.72 7.38
N TYR A 7 -26.98 -0.87 7.97
CA TYR A 7 -26.72 0.49 7.47
C TYR A 7 -26.09 0.46 6.08
N THR A 8 -25.02 -0.31 5.87
CA THR A 8 -24.34 -0.40 4.56
C THR A 8 -25.28 -0.94 3.49
N LYS A 9 -26.05 -1.99 3.79
CA LYS A 9 -27.07 -2.51 2.88
C LYS A 9 -28.11 -1.46 2.48
N SER A 10 -28.58 -0.66 3.44
CA SER A 10 -29.58 0.39 3.17
C SER A 10 -29.02 1.52 2.28
N LYS A 11 -27.72 1.80 2.35
CA LYS A 11 -27.07 2.89 1.61
C LYS A 11 -26.50 2.45 0.25
N THR A 12 -25.97 1.25 0.15
CA THR A 12 -25.25 0.77 -1.03
C THR A 12 -25.96 -0.37 -1.76
N GLY A 13 -26.96 -0.99 -1.11
CA GLY A 13 -27.60 -2.22 -1.60
C GLY A 13 -26.79 -3.49 -1.33
N ASP A 14 -25.53 -3.37 -0.85
CA ASP A 14 -24.64 -4.49 -0.58
C ASP A 14 -24.43 -4.68 0.92
N THR A 15 -24.51 -5.93 1.38
CA THR A 15 -24.42 -6.26 2.81
C THR A 15 -22.98 -6.10 3.34
N LEU A 16 -21.97 -6.30 2.49
CA LEU A 16 -20.54 -6.24 2.83
C LEU A 16 -19.83 -5.16 2.03
N CYS A 17 -20.33 -3.94 2.06
CA CYS A 17 -19.66 -2.80 1.44
C CYS A 17 -18.68 -2.16 2.44
N TRP A 18 -17.40 -2.46 2.30
CA TRP A 18 -16.34 -1.91 3.16
C TRP A 18 -15.87 -0.53 2.70
N SER A 19 -15.91 -0.28 1.39
CA SER A 19 -15.46 0.97 0.78
C SER A 19 -16.07 1.12 -0.61
N THR A 20 -16.35 2.36 -0.98
CA THR A 20 -16.76 2.73 -2.34
C THR A 20 -15.58 3.23 -3.18
N ASN A 21 -14.35 3.18 -2.66
CA ASN A 21 -13.16 3.72 -3.33
C ASN A 21 -12.20 2.63 -3.84
N GLY A 22 -12.62 1.37 -3.84
CA GLY A 22 -11.73 0.26 -4.24
C GLY A 22 -11.34 0.32 -5.72
N GLY A 23 -12.26 0.76 -6.59
CA GLY A 23 -12.01 0.96 -8.01
C GLY A 23 -11.05 2.11 -8.27
N GLU A 24 -11.24 3.22 -7.56
CA GLU A 24 -10.37 4.39 -7.66
C GLU A 24 -8.92 4.07 -7.21
N LEU A 25 -8.78 3.40 -6.07
CA LEU A 25 -7.46 2.98 -5.59
C LEU A 25 -6.77 2.03 -6.58
N LEU A 26 -7.51 1.08 -7.14
CA LEU A 26 -6.95 0.15 -8.13
C LEU A 26 -6.60 0.86 -9.44
N TYR A 27 -7.42 1.80 -9.89
CA TYR A 27 -7.16 2.62 -11.08
C TYR A 27 -5.81 3.33 -10.96
N TRP A 28 -5.57 4.04 -9.86
CA TRP A 28 -4.31 4.74 -9.62
C TRP A 28 -3.12 3.79 -9.42
N ALA A 29 -3.31 2.69 -8.68
CA ALA A 29 -2.24 1.71 -8.48
C ALA A 29 -1.75 1.08 -9.79
N THR A 30 -2.63 1.01 -10.81
CA THR A 30 -2.34 0.40 -12.10
C THR A 30 -2.10 1.41 -13.23
N SER A 31 -2.07 2.71 -12.93
CA SER A 31 -1.76 3.73 -13.92
C SER A 31 -0.37 3.50 -14.51
N THR A 32 -0.27 3.60 -15.86
CA THR A 32 0.96 3.28 -16.60
C THR A 32 1.69 4.52 -17.11
N HIS A 33 1.22 5.71 -16.72
CA HIS A 33 1.84 6.96 -17.12
C HIS A 33 3.12 7.23 -16.34
N GLU A 34 4.12 7.73 -17.04
CA GLU A 34 5.42 8.03 -16.45
C GLU A 34 5.30 9.11 -15.36
N GLY A 35 6.00 8.92 -14.26
CA GLY A 35 5.99 9.85 -13.12
C GLY A 35 4.86 9.63 -12.12
N GLU A 36 3.83 8.85 -12.42
CA GLU A 36 2.72 8.59 -11.49
C GLU A 36 3.06 7.55 -10.44
N ASN A 37 3.89 6.56 -10.79
CA ASN A 37 4.39 5.52 -9.88
C ASN A 37 3.29 4.79 -9.08
N GLY A 38 2.05 4.73 -9.59
CA GLY A 38 0.93 4.14 -8.89
C GLY A 38 0.50 4.91 -7.62
N HIS A 39 0.73 6.22 -7.58
CA HIS A 39 0.29 7.08 -6.48
C HIS A 39 -1.19 7.42 -6.60
N TRP A 40 -1.86 7.62 -5.46
CA TRP A 40 -3.23 8.06 -5.43
C TRP A 40 -3.32 9.58 -5.60
N PHE A 41 -4.26 10.01 -6.42
CA PHE A 41 -4.63 11.41 -6.59
C PHE A 41 -6.13 11.58 -6.36
N SER A 42 -6.50 12.74 -5.84
CA SER A 42 -7.91 13.10 -5.70
C SER A 42 -8.55 13.39 -7.07
N GLU A 43 -9.87 13.34 -7.14
CA GLU A 43 -10.59 13.75 -8.34
C GLU A 43 -10.29 15.21 -8.72
N GLU A 44 -10.12 16.11 -7.71
CA GLU A 44 -9.71 17.49 -7.92
C GLU A 44 -8.33 17.59 -8.56
N ASP A 45 -7.36 16.79 -8.07
CA ASP A 45 -6.02 16.68 -8.68
C ASP A 45 -6.11 16.22 -10.14
N ALA A 46 -6.88 15.17 -10.41
CA ALA A 46 -7.05 14.63 -11.76
C ALA A 46 -7.64 15.66 -12.75
N GLN A 47 -8.43 16.60 -12.25
CA GLN A 47 -9.03 17.66 -13.07
C GLN A 47 -8.14 18.87 -13.27
N ASN A 48 -7.24 19.18 -12.33
CA ASN A 48 -6.53 20.46 -12.27
C ASN A 48 -5.01 20.35 -12.45
N LYS A 49 -4.38 19.23 -12.11
CA LYS A 49 -2.92 19.08 -12.27
C LYS A 49 -2.56 18.89 -13.76
N PRO A 50 -1.67 19.75 -14.31
CA PRO A 50 -1.33 19.73 -15.74
C PRO A 50 -0.87 18.35 -16.23
N GLU A 51 -0.05 17.66 -15.43
CA GLU A 51 0.50 16.34 -15.76
C GLU A 51 -0.62 15.29 -15.89
N LEU A 52 -1.56 15.28 -14.94
CA LEU A 52 -2.69 14.34 -14.93
C LEU A 52 -3.68 14.65 -16.06
N VAL A 53 -3.85 15.93 -16.37
CA VAL A 53 -4.67 16.38 -17.49
C VAL A 53 -4.06 15.93 -18.82
N ALA A 54 -2.74 16.11 -18.98
CA ALA A 54 -2.02 15.68 -20.18
C ALA A 54 -2.08 14.15 -20.39
N ASN A 55 -2.14 13.38 -19.30
CA ASN A 55 -2.29 11.91 -19.31
C ASN A 55 -3.74 11.45 -19.54
N GLY A 56 -4.69 12.36 -19.73
CA GLY A 56 -6.09 12.03 -20.07
C GLY A 56 -6.97 11.69 -18.86
N HIS A 57 -6.47 11.77 -17.61
CA HIS A 57 -7.26 11.44 -16.43
C HIS A 57 -8.49 12.34 -16.29
N ARG A 58 -8.35 13.64 -16.59
CA ARG A 58 -9.47 14.57 -16.56
C ARG A 58 -10.63 14.11 -17.43
N ASP A 59 -10.34 13.71 -18.66
CA ASP A 59 -11.38 13.33 -19.61
C ASP A 59 -12.04 12.01 -19.20
N PHE A 60 -11.26 11.07 -18.67
CA PHE A 60 -11.78 9.84 -18.10
C PHE A 60 -12.71 10.09 -16.90
N TYR A 61 -12.30 10.94 -15.94
CA TYR A 61 -13.14 11.29 -14.79
C TYR A 61 -14.41 12.04 -15.22
N ARG A 62 -14.33 12.98 -16.16
CA ARG A 62 -15.50 13.70 -16.69
C ARG A 62 -16.49 12.78 -17.39
N ALA A 63 -16.02 11.83 -18.19
CA ALA A 63 -16.87 10.85 -18.85
C ALA A 63 -17.65 9.97 -17.86
N ASN A 64 -17.11 9.75 -16.68
CA ASN A 64 -17.70 8.89 -15.65
C ASN A 64 -18.32 9.66 -14.47
N TYR A 65 -18.27 11.00 -14.46
CA TYR A 65 -18.70 11.84 -13.36
C TYR A 65 -20.18 11.67 -12.98
N TYR A 66 -21.05 11.60 -13.99
CA TYR A 66 -22.49 11.52 -13.80
C TYR A 66 -23.01 10.11 -13.52
N LEU A 67 -22.13 9.10 -13.55
CA LEU A 67 -22.52 7.74 -13.25
C LEU A 67 -22.83 7.56 -11.76
N PRO A 68 -23.81 6.71 -11.42
CA PRO A 68 -23.99 6.27 -10.04
C PRO A 68 -22.69 5.68 -9.48
N VAL A 69 -22.46 5.81 -8.18
CA VAL A 69 -21.21 5.40 -7.50
C VAL A 69 -20.78 3.99 -7.89
N LYS A 70 -21.70 3.03 -7.94
CA LYS A 70 -21.39 1.64 -8.34
C LYS A 70 -20.91 1.50 -9.78
N GLU A 71 -21.52 2.23 -10.68
CA GLU A 71 -21.17 2.19 -12.11
C GLU A 71 -19.81 2.88 -12.33
N ARG A 72 -19.57 4.00 -11.66
CA ARG A 72 -18.27 4.68 -11.67
C ARG A 72 -17.16 3.79 -11.12
N GLU A 73 -17.38 3.11 -9.99
CA GLU A 73 -16.45 2.14 -9.43
C GLU A 73 -16.19 0.96 -10.40
N ALA A 74 -17.21 0.50 -11.10
CA ALA A 74 -17.06 -0.55 -12.09
C ALA A 74 -16.23 -0.08 -13.31
N ALA A 75 -16.44 1.15 -13.77
CA ALA A 75 -15.66 1.75 -14.86
C ALA A 75 -14.17 1.90 -14.46
N LEU A 76 -13.89 2.39 -13.26
CA LEU A 76 -12.53 2.51 -12.73
C LEU A 76 -11.84 1.14 -12.61
N LYS A 77 -12.53 0.12 -12.09
CA LYS A 77 -12.01 -1.25 -12.03
C LYS A 77 -11.75 -1.83 -13.42
N LYS A 78 -12.66 -1.60 -14.37
CA LYS A 78 -12.50 -2.07 -15.75
C LYS A 78 -11.23 -1.48 -16.35
N GLN A 79 -11.03 -0.16 -16.26
CA GLN A 79 -9.83 0.50 -16.74
C GLN A 79 -8.56 -0.04 -16.07
N ALA A 80 -8.60 -0.26 -14.75
CA ALA A 80 -7.48 -0.85 -14.01
C ALA A 80 -7.11 -2.24 -14.55
N PHE A 81 -8.07 -3.10 -14.81
CA PHE A 81 -7.80 -4.42 -15.39
C PHE A 81 -7.28 -4.35 -16.82
N GLU A 82 -7.71 -3.37 -17.61
CA GLU A 82 -7.16 -3.10 -18.95
C GLU A 82 -5.69 -2.67 -18.83
N ASN A 83 -5.36 -1.77 -17.92
CA ASN A 83 -3.98 -1.36 -17.64
C ASN A 83 -3.09 -2.56 -17.24
N ILE A 84 -3.56 -3.44 -16.34
CA ILE A 84 -2.82 -4.64 -15.92
C ILE A 84 -2.54 -5.55 -17.12
N ARG A 85 -3.52 -5.73 -18.00
CA ARG A 85 -3.37 -6.61 -19.17
C ARG A 85 -2.45 -6.02 -20.23
N ALA A 86 -2.56 -4.71 -20.45
CA ALA A 86 -1.78 -4.02 -21.48
C ALA A 86 -0.31 -3.85 -21.06
N ASN A 87 -0.05 -3.49 -19.80
CA ASN A 87 1.28 -3.10 -19.33
C ASN A 87 1.64 -3.72 -17.96
N PRO A 88 1.75 -5.05 -17.84
CA PRO A 88 1.98 -5.72 -16.56
C PRO A 88 3.33 -5.35 -15.91
N LYS A 89 4.33 -4.96 -16.70
CA LYS A 89 5.64 -4.53 -16.19
C LYS A 89 5.55 -3.20 -15.46
N ASP A 90 4.76 -2.23 -15.99
CA ASP A 90 4.58 -0.93 -15.34
C ASP A 90 3.75 -1.06 -14.06
N VAL A 91 2.76 -1.94 -14.07
CA VAL A 91 2.00 -2.28 -12.85
C VAL A 91 2.90 -2.90 -11.77
N LEU A 92 3.83 -3.79 -12.16
CA LEU A 92 4.84 -4.34 -11.23
C LEU A 92 5.77 -3.24 -10.69
N LYS A 93 6.22 -2.31 -11.55
CA LYS A 93 7.00 -1.14 -11.12
C LYS A 93 6.24 -0.28 -10.12
N ASN A 94 4.96 -0.03 -10.37
CA ASN A 94 4.08 0.69 -9.44
C ASN A 94 3.94 -0.03 -8.10
N TRP A 95 3.78 -1.34 -8.13
CA TRP A 95 3.74 -2.16 -6.91
C TRP A 95 5.03 -2.05 -6.09
N LEU A 96 6.21 -2.09 -6.73
CA LEU A 96 7.49 -1.85 -6.06
C LEU A 96 7.60 -0.43 -5.52
N SER A 97 7.09 0.57 -6.25
CA SER A 97 6.99 1.96 -5.79
C SER A 97 6.07 2.09 -4.57
N ASN A 98 4.98 1.32 -4.51
CA ASN A 98 4.10 1.26 -3.33
C ASN A 98 4.82 0.71 -2.10
N TRP A 99 5.64 -0.33 -2.25
CA TRP A 99 6.50 -0.82 -1.18
C TRP A 99 7.50 0.25 -0.71
N GLY A 100 8.15 0.94 -1.64
CA GLY A 100 9.02 2.06 -1.33
C GLY A 100 8.31 3.15 -0.52
N ARG A 101 7.09 3.52 -0.93
CA ARG A 101 6.27 4.51 -0.21
C ARG A 101 5.84 4.04 1.17
N LEU A 102 5.46 2.79 1.33
CA LEU A 102 5.09 2.24 2.64
C LEU A 102 6.23 2.30 3.64
N ILE A 103 7.45 2.04 3.19
CA ILE A 103 8.64 1.94 4.05
C ILE A 103 9.35 3.28 4.20
N PHE A 104 9.57 3.99 3.09
CA PHE A 104 10.41 5.19 3.03
C PHE A 104 9.63 6.48 2.78
N GLY A 105 8.31 6.40 2.47
CA GLY A 105 7.54 7.56 2.01
C GLY A 105 7.93 8.04 0.60
N PHE A 106 8.68 7.23 -0.17
CA PHE A 106 9.20 7.54 -1.50
C PHE A 106 9.08 6.29 -2.42
N PRO A 107 8.96 6.41 -3.77
CA PRO A 107 8.93 7.64 -4.57
C PRO A 107 7.57 8.35 -4.51
N ARG A 108 7.60 9.68 -4.52
CA ARG A 108 6.42 10.53 -4.70
C ARG A 108 6.23 10.88 -6.17
N SER A 109 5.00 10.99 -6.60
CA SER A 109 4.68 11.30 -7.99
C SER A 109 4.96 12.76 -8.28
N TYR A 110 5.60 13.01 -9.42
CA TYR A 110 5.94 14.36 -9.92
C TYR A 110 6.75 15.24 -8.93
N GLN A 111 7.40 14.65 -7.92
CA GLN A 111 8.24 15.38 -6.97
C GLN A 111 9.65 14.83 -7.00
N HIS A 112 10.62 15.74 -7.12
CA HIS A 112 12.06 15.45 -7.18
C HIS A 112 12.78 16.01 -5.94
N GLU A 113 12.23 15.75 -4.75
CA GLU A 113 12.79 16.24 -3.50
C GLU A 113 13.90 15.30 -2.99
N GLU A 114 15.08 15.40 -3.61
CA GLU A 114 16.23 14.53 -3.31
C GLU A 114 16.66 14.58 -1.83
N LEU A 115 16.67 15.77 -1.23
CA LEU A 115 17.10 15.93 0.17
C LEU A 115 16.15 15.25 1.15
N ILE A 116 14.86 15.44 0.99
CA ILE A 116 13.83 14.78 1.84
C ILE A 116 13.90 13.27 1.66
N MET A 117 14.11 12.80 0.44
CA MET A 117 14.29 11.37 0.16
C MET A 117 15.49 10.80 0.91
N LEU A 118 16.65 11.46 0.86
CA LEU A 118 17.85 11.01 1.57
C LEU A 118 17.63 10.92 3.09
N VAL A 119 16.94 11.91 3.68
CA VAL A 119 16.60 11.90 5.10
C VAL A 119 15.67 10.74 5.45
N LEU A 120 14.60 10.55 4.67
CA LEU A 120 13.64 9.47 4.92
C LEU A 120 14.27 8.08 4.76
N VAL A 121 15.09 7.89 3.73
CA VAL A 121 15.83 6.64 3.53
C VAL A 121 16.84 6.44 4.66
N GLY A 122 17.60 7.48 5.03
CA GLY A 122 18.61 7.41 6.09
C GLY A 122 18.03 7.01 7.45
N VAL A 123 16.83 7.50 7.78
CA VAL A 123 16.15 7.14 9.05
C VAL A 123 15.53 5.73 8.99
N ASN A 124 14.91 5.37 7.88
CA ASN A 124 14.16 4.11 7.80
C ASN A 124 15.03 2.90 7.38
N ALA A 125 16.14 3.10 6.67
CA ALA A 125 17.00 2.01 6.21
C ALA A 125 17.60 1.17 7.37
N PRO A 126 18.11 1.75 8.47
CA PRO A 126 18.59 0.97 9.60
C PRO A 126 17.48 0.12 10.25
N ILE A 127 16.28 0.66 10.36
CA ILE A 127 15.11 -0.07 10.90
C ILE A 127 14.75 -1.23 9.98
N LEU A 128 14.70 -1.00 8.67
CA LEU A 128 14.44 -2.05 7.69
C LEU A 128 15.52 -3.14 7.74
N LEU A 129 16.79 -2.75 7.83
CA LEU A 129 17.89 -3.72 7.96
C LEU A 129 17.73 -4.59 9.20
N LEU A 130 17.38 -3.99 10.34
CA LEU A 130 17.10 -4.72 11.58
C LEU A 130 15.96 -5.71 11.43
N ILE A 131 14.86 -5.30 10.77
CA ILE A 131 13.72 -6.17 10.46
C ILE A 131 14.16 -7.33 9.56
N LEU A 132 14.92 -7.05 8.50
CA LEU A 132 15.41 -8.09 7.58
C LEU A 132 16.32 -9.10 8.26
N VAL A 133 17.23 -8.64 9.14
CA VAL A 133 18.08 -9.51 9.95
C VAL A 133 17.24 -10.37 10.89
N ALA A 134 16.28 -9.78 11.60
CA ALA A 134 15.37 -10.53 12.47
C ALA A 134 14.53 -11.54 11.69
N CYS A 135 14.02 -11.17 10.49
CA CYS A 135 13.32 -12.11 9.61
C CYS A 135 14.22 -13.26 9.16
N GLY A 136 15.47 -12.98 8.78
CA GLY A 136 16.44 -14.01 8.38
C GLY A 136 16.74 -15.02 9.51
N ILE A 137 16.96 -14.51 10.73
CA ILE A 137 17.13 -15.36 11.92
C ILE A 137 15.84 -16.15 12.19
N GLY A 138 14.69 -15.48 12.13
CA GLY A 138 13.38 -16.10 12.35
C GLY A 138 13.10 -17.24 11.36
N LEU A 139 13.35 -17.02 10.08
CA LEU A 139 13.18 -18.04 9.04
C LEU A 139 14.11 -19.24 9.24
N LYS A 140 15.37 -18.98 9.61
CA LYS A 140 16.35 -20.06 9.89
C LYS A 140 15.93 -20.91 11.08
N HIS A 141 15.33 -20.33 12.08
CA HIS A 141 14.98 -20.96 13.36
C HIS A 141 13.46 -21.05 13.59
N TRP A 142 12.64 -20.97 12.55
CA TRP A 142 11.18 -20.84 12.66
C TRP A 142 10.51 -21.92 13.52
N ARG A 143 11.10 -23.12 13.57
CA ARG A 143 10.58 -24.25 14.39
C ARG A 143 10.81 -24.09 15.88
N THR A 144 11.69 -23.19 16.30
CA THR A 144 12.01 -22.97 17.72
C THR A 144 11.23 -21.80 18.32
N PHE A 145 10.52 -21.03 17.49
CA PHE A 145 9.71 -19.91 17.94
C PHE A 145 8.32 -20.36 18.41
N PRO A 146 7.77 -19.69 19.45
CA PRO A 146 6.37 -19.84 19.80
C PRO A 146 5.47 -19.57 18.59
N LEU A 147 4.37 -20.34 18.50
CA LEU A 147 3.41 -20.21 17.38
C LEU A 147 2.88 -18.79 17.26
N GLU A 148 2.71 -18.09 18.36
CA GLU A 148 2.22 -16.71 18.44
C GLU A 148 3.12 -15.74 17.66
N ILE A 149 4.42 -15.92 17.75
CA ILE A 149 5.40 -15.10 17.01
C ILE A 149 5.33 -15.39 15.51
N VAL A 150 5.23 -16.66 15.13
CA VAL A 150 5.09 -17.06 13.72
C VAL A 150 3.80 -16.49 13.11
N LEU A 151 2.70 -16.60 13.84
CA LEU A 151 1.40 -16.04 13.41
C LEU A 151 1.46 -14.51 13.31
N LEU A 152 2.11 -13.84 14.26
CA LEU A 152 2.27 -12.39 14.26
C LEU A 152 2.99 -11.90 13.00
N PHE A 153 4.12 -12.54 12.65
CA PHE A 153 4.84 -12.23 11.41
C PHE A 153 3.99 -12.57 10.19
N GLY A 154 3.30 -13.72 10.17
CA GLY A 154 2.43 -14.10 9.07
C GLY A 154 1.33 -13.07 8.79
N VAL A 155 0.61 -12.64 9.82
CA VAL A 155 -0.42 -11.60 9.70
C VAL A 155 0.18 -10.27 9.24
N THR A 156 1.35 -9.89 9.76
CA THR A 156 2.04 -8.67 9.36
C THR A 156 2.42 -8.70 7.87
N PHE A 157 2.96 -9.80 7.37
CA PHE A 157 3.30 -9.94 5.95
C PHE A 157 2.07 -9.96 5.05
N ILE A 158 0.98 -10.63 5.45
CA ILE A 158 -0.29 -10.61 4.71
C ILE A 158 -0.84 -9.17 4.65
N TYR A 159 -0.80 -8.45 5.77
CA TYR A 159 -1.24 -7.05 5.81
C TYR A 159 -0.40 -6.16 4.89
N LEU A 160 0.92 -6.23 4.98
CA LEU A 160 1.83 -5.47 4.11
C LEU A 160 1.65 -5.83 2.64
N GLY A 161 1.55 -7.11 2.32
CA GLY A 161 1.29 -7.58 0.96
C GLY A 161 -0.03 -7.05 0.42
N GLY A 162 -1.10 -7.11 1.21
CA GLY A 162 -2.41 -6.59 0.82
C GLY A 162 -2.42 -5.07 0.65
N THR A 163 -1.82 -4.33 1.58
CA THR A 163 -1.77 -2.86 1.50
C THR A 163 -0.87 -2.35 0.39
N SER A 164 0.16 -3.09 0.00
CA SER A 164 1.06 -2.73 -1.11
C SER A 164 0.43 -2.85 -2.50
N LEU A 165 -0.65 -3.62 -2.64
CA LEU A 165 -1.41 -3.73 -3.89
C LEU A 165 -2.20 -2.44 -4.22
N LEU A 166 -2.39 -1.58 -3.23
CA LEU A 166 -3.05 -0.28 -3.35
C LEU A 166 -2.00 0.83 -3.26
N PRO A 167 -2.35 2.08 -3.61
CA PRO A 167 -1.44 3.21 -3.45
C PRO A 167 -0.90 3.30 -2.02
N GLY A 168 0.38 3.01 -1.84
CA GLY A 168 1.03 2.91 -0.54
C GLY A 168 1.12 4.27 0.15
N LEU A 169 0.60 4.37 1.37
CA LEU A 169 0.74 5.54 2.23
C LEU A 169 1.43 5.14 3.54
N PRO A 170 2.44 5.90 4.03
CA PRO A 170 3.18 5.57 5.25
C PRO A 170 2.29 5.34 6.47
N ARG A 171 1.13 6.02 6.55
CA ARG A 171 0.17 5.83 7.64
C ARG A 171 -0.37 4.40 7.77
N TYR A 172 -0.34 3.60 6.72
CA TYR A 172 -0.79 2.20 6.78
C TYR A 172 0.18 1.32 7.56
N THR A 173 1.46 1.70 7.64
CA THR A 173 2.45 0.94 8.41
C THR A 173 2.42 1.24 9.90
N VAL A 174 1.83 2.36 10.34
CA VAL A 174 1.75 2.76 11.76
C VAL A 174 1.09 1.66 12.60
N VAL A 175 0.08 0.99 12.05
CA VAL A 175 -0.66 -0.09 12.76
C VAL A 175 0.22 -1.30 13.05
N ILE A 176 1.20 -1.59 12.19
CA ILE A 176 2.04 -2.79 12.31
C ILE A 176 3.39 -2.53 12.99
N TRP A 177 3.83 -1.27 13.14
CA TRP A 177 5.11 -0.95 13.79
C TRP A 177 5.27 -1.54 15.19
N PRO A 178 4.26 -1.47 16.10
CA PRO A 178 4.35 -2.09 17.42
C PRO A 178 4.57 -3.61 17.34
N TRP A 179 3.87 -4.28 16.43
CA TRP A 179 3.95 -5.71 16.23
C TRP A 179 5.28 -6.15 15.64
N LEU A 180 5.80 -5.39 14.66
CA LEU A 180 7.13 -5.61 14.10
C LEU A 180 8.20 -5.42 15.19
N GLY A 181 8.09 -4.37 16.00
CA GLY A 181 9.02 -4.12 17.10
C GLY A 181 9.03 -5.26 18.12
N LEU A 182 7.88 -5.76 18.54
CA LEU A 182 7.76 -6.92 19.43
C LEU A 182 8.34 -8.18 18.79
N GLY A 183 8.05 -8.44 17.53
CA GLY A 183 8.59 -9.60 16.82
C GLY A 183 10.10 -9.56 16.70
N VAL A 184 10.66 -8.40 16.31
CA VAL A 184 12.11 -8.19 16.24
C VAL A 184 12.75 -8.38 17.63
N ALA A 185 12.20 -7.77 18.66
CA ALA A 185 12.71 -7.92 20.02
C ALA A 185 12.68 -9.38 20.49
N ALA A 186 11.62 -10.12 20.23
CA ALA A 186 11.51 -11.54 20.57
C ALA A 186 12.57 -12.38 19.86
N VAL A 187 12.78 -12.17 18.55
CA VAL A 187 13.79 -12.89 17.77
C VAL A 187 15.19 -12.59 18.28
N LEU A 188 15.51 -11.32 18.50
CA LEU A 188 16.83 -10.90 18.99
C LEU A 188 17.11 -11.40 20.39
N SER A 189 16.14 -11.32 21.32
CA SER A 189 16.31 -11.79 22.70
C SER A 189 16.57 -13.31 22.81
N CYS A 190 15.99 -14.09 21.88
CA CYS A 190 16.22 -15.52 21.84
C CYS A 190 17.60 -15.92 21.28
N HIS A 191 18.21 -15.08 20.42
CA HIS A 191 19.39 -15.45 19.65
C HIS A 191 20.63 -14.58 19.90
N LEU A 192 20.46 -13.37 20.45
CA LEU A 192 21.55 -12.50 20.85
C LEU A 192 21.67 -12.50 22.37
N ARG A 193 22.52 -13.34 22.92
CA ARG A 193 22.98 -13.19 24.30
C ARG A 193 23.99 -12.05 24.33
N LEU A 194 23.53 -10.85 24.66
CA LEU A 194 24.43 -9.77 25.07
C LEU A 194 25.00 -10.10 26.44
N GLU A 195 26.18 -10.69 26.48
CA GLU A 195 26.97 -10.77 27.73
C GLU A 195 27.48 -9.34 27.98
N LEU A 196 26.78 -8.61 28.82
CA LEU A 196 27.32 -7.39 29.46
C LEU A 196 28.40 -7.83 30.45
N LYS A 197 29.66 -7.72 30.04
CA LYS A 197 30.81 -7.80 30.94
C LYS A 197 31.00 -6.48 31.66
#